data_8e65db6c110293f933d8e52e82bded97
#
_entry.id   8e65db6c110293f933d8e52e82bded97
#
_cell.length_a   1.000
_cell.length_b   1.000
_cell.length_c   1.000
_cell.angle_alpha   90.00
_cell.angle_beta   90.00
_cell.angle_gamma   90.00
#
_symmetry.space_group_name_H-M   'P 1'
#
loop_
_entity.id
_entity.type
_entity.pdbx_description
1 polymer ?
#
loop_
_entity_poly.entity_id
_entity_poly.type
_entity_poly.pdbx_seq_one_letter_code
_entity_poly.pdbx_strand_id
1 'polypeptide(L)' 'MLKIRLQGTVRDIKWFKHFLERHEEIDVKEVSRPFANKGTNKYFRVYVEVEKIEK' A
#
# COMPACT_ATOMS: atom_id res chain seq x y z
N MET A 1 -10.25 -11.05 2.45
CA MET A 1 -9.08 -10.16 2.61
C MET A 1 -8.29 -10.12 1.31
N LEU A 2 -7.88 -8.94 0.91
CA LEU A 2 -7.18 -8.73 -0.35
C LEU A 2 -5.76 -8.23 -0.07
N LYS A 3 -4.78 -8.82 -0.76
CA LYS A 3 -3.39 -8.38 -0.65
C LYS A 3 -3.02 -7.59 -1.89
N ILE A 4 -2.44 -6.42 -1.67
CA ILE A 4 -2.05 -5.51 -2.75
C ILE A 4 -0.54 -5.28 -2.67
N ARG A 5 0.12 -5.33 -3.82
CA ARG A 5 1.52 -4.97 -3.92
C ARG A 5 1.62 -3.61 -4.59
N LEU A 6 2.15 -2.63 -3.87
CA LEU A 6 2.41 -1.30 -4.41
C LEU A 6 3.89 -1.16 -4.70
N GLN A 7 4.21 -0.80 -5.93
CA GLN A 7 5.59 -0.64 -6.35
C GLN A 7 5.75 0.70 -7.05
N GLY A 8 6.74 1.47 -6.60
CA GLY A 8 7.00 2.78 -7.15
C GLY A 8 7.88 3.59 -6.22
N THR A 9 7.86 4.91 -6.37
CA THR A 9 8.57 5.79 -5.45
C THR A 9 7.85 5.81 -4.11
N VAL A 10 8.60 6.13 -3.06
CA VAL A 10 8.00 6.25 -1.73
C VAL A 10 6.87 7.27 -1.72
N ARG A 11 7.06 8.36 -2.47
CA ARG A 11 6.07 9.42 -2.57
C ARG A 11 4.74 8.92 -3.14
N ASP A 12 4.81 8.16 -4.22
CA ASP A 12 3.62 7.62 -4.86
C ASP A 12 2.95 6.57 -3.99
N ILE A 13 3.75 5.73 -3.34
CA ILE A 13 3.24 4.71 -2.44
C ILE A 13 2.49 5.35 -1.28
N LYS A 14 3.07 6.39 -0.67
CA LYS A 14 2.42 7.11 0.42
C LYS A 14 1.11 7.75 -0.02
N TRP A 15 1.10 8.35 -1.19
CA TRP A 15 -0.10 8.96 -1.73
C TRP A 15 -1.23 7.93 -1.86
N PHE A 16 -0.92 6.79 -2.47
CA PHE A 16 -1.94 5.77 -2.69
C PHE A 16 -2.38 5.10 -1.39
N LYS A 17 -1.44 4.87 -0.47
CA LYS A 17 -1.76 4.32 0.84
C LYS A 17 -2.75 5.23 1.57
N HIS A 18 -2.52 6.53 1.56
CA HIS A 18 -3.45 7.49 2.15
C HIS A 18 -4.81 7.46 1.49
N PHE A 19 -4.84 7.31 0.18
CA PHE A 19 -6.08 7.18 -0.56
C PHE A 19 -6.88 5.97 -0.08
N LEU A 20 -6.22 4.84 0.09
CA LEU A 20 -6.86 3.63 0.58
C LEU A 20 -7.39 3.81 2.01
N GLU A 21 -6.61 4.44 2.87
CA GLU A 21 -6.99 4.64 4.26
C GLU A 21 -8.20 5.57 4.41
N ARG A 22 -8.39 6.47 3.48
CA ARG A 22 -9.48 7.44 3.52
C ARG A 22 -10.72 7.00 2.76
N HIS A 23 -10.62 5.91 2.02
CA HIS A 23 -11.74 5.44 1.23
C HIS A 23 -12.75 4.73 2.13
N GLU A 24 -14.02 5.13 2.03
CA GLU A 24 -15.06 4.64 2.94
C GLU A 24 -15.40 3.16 2.77
N GLU A 25 -15.06 2.58 1.65
CA GLU A 25 -15.35 1.16 1.38
C GLU A 25 -14.17 0.23 1.66
N ILE A 26 -13.04 0.79 2.08
CA ILE A 26 -11.81 0.03 2.27
C ILE A 26 -11.35 0.13 3.71
N ASP A 27 -11.09 -1.03 4.32
CA ASP A 27 -10.52 -1.12 5.64
C ASP A 27 -9.09 -1.65 5.50
N VAL A 28 -8.11 -0.81 5.75
CA VAL A 28 -6.70 -1.19 5.68
C VAL A 28 -6.32 -1.91 6.95
N LYS A 29 -6.00 -3.19 6.84
CA LYS A 29 -5.69 -4.05 7.99
C LYS A 29 -4.21 -4.03 8.34
N GLU A 30 -3.35 -4.07 7.33
CA GLU A 30 -1.92 -4.15 7.56
C GLU A 30 -1.16 -3.49 6.42
N VAL A 31 -0.06 -2.83 6.78
CA VAL A 31 0.84 -2.21 5.81
C VAL A 31 2.26 -2.61 6.20
N SER A 32 2.97 -3.22 5.26
CA SER A 32 4.36 -3.61 5.51
C SER A 32 5.28 -2.38 5.46
N ARG A 33 6.49 -2.55 5.98
CA ARG A 33 7.54 -1.56 5.78
C ARG A 33 7.93 -1.55 4.30
N PRO A 34 8.49 -0.43 3.80
CA PRO A 34 8.97 -0.38 2.43
C PRO A 34 10.19 -1.29 2.25
N PHE A 35 10.19 -2.05 1.14
CA PHE A 35 11.34 -2.85 0.74
C PHE A 35 11.94 -2.25 -0.50
N ALA A 36 13.25 -1.98 -0.49
CA ALA A 36 13.93 -1.46 -1.67
C ALA A 36 13.96 -2.52 -2.77
N ASN A 37 13.69 -2.11 -4.00
CA ASN A 37 13.83 -3.02 -5.13
C ASN A 37 15.29 -3.26 -5.43
N LYS A 38 15.60 -4.50 -5.82
CA LYS A 38 16.97 -4.89 -6.14
C LYS A 38 17.52 -4.02 -7.26
N GLY A 39 18.73 -3.51 -7.07
CA GLY A 39 19.43 -2.72 -8.08
C GLY A 39 19.04 -1.25 -8.10
N THR A 40 18.20 -0.80 -7.19
CA THR A 40 17.82 0.60 -7.11
C THR A 40 17.48 0.98 -5.67
N ASN A 41 17.76 2.24 -5.33
CA ASN A 41 17.35 2.82 -4.07
C ASN A 41 16.24 3.87 -4.26
N LYS A 42 15.69 3.93 -5.47
CA LYS A 42 14.67 4.91 -5.83
C LYS A 42 13.26 4.32 -5.78
N TYR A 43 13.13 3.04 -6.11
CA TYR A 43 11.85 2.35 -6.18
C TYR A 43 11.74 1.33 -5.06
N PHE A 44 10.57 1.28 -4.46
CA PHE A 44 10.28 0.43 -3.34
C PHE A 44 9.00 -0.36 -3.60
N ARG A 45 8.78 -1.37 -2.79
CA ARG A 45 7.51 -2.11 -2.79
C ARG A 45 6.98 -2.18 -1.38
N VAL A 46 5.67 -2.10 -1.27
CA VAL A 46 4.96 -2.20 0.00
C VAL A 46 3.79 -3.16 -0.20
N TYR A 47 3.58 -4.02 0.76
CA TYR A 47 2.45 -4.95 0.75
C TYR A 47 1.37 -4.44 1.70
N VAL A 48 0.15 -4.36 1.20
CA VAL A 48 -0.98 -3.83 1.96
C VAL A 48 -2.08 -4.88 1.98
N GLU A 49 -2.63 -5.14 3.15
CA GLU A 49 -3.78 -6.02 3.29
C GLU A 49 -5.01 -5.18 3.60
N VAL A 50 -6.05 -5.39 2.81
CA VAL A 50 -7.29 -4.63 2.95
C VAL A 50 -8.49 -5.56 2.95
N GLU A 51 -9.58 -5.07 3.50
CA GLU A 51 -10.87 -5.73 3.46
C GLU A 51 -11.91 -4.74 2.96
N LYS A 52 -12.92 -5.27 2.30
CA LYS A 52 -14.07 -4.47 1.93
C LYS A 52 -14.91 -4.21 3.17
N ILE A 53 -15.27 -2.96 3.37
CA ILE A 53 -16.19 -2.61 4.44
C ILE A 53 -17.59 -2.91 3.96
N GLU A 54 -18.27 -3.79 4.67
CA GLU A 54 -19.67 -4.13 4.37
C GLU A 54 -20.57 -3.34 5.29
N LYS A 55 -21.55 -2.70 4.70
CA LYS A 55 -22.55 -1.93 5.44
C LYS A 55 -23.86 -2.67 5.50
#